data_1a826e6024124f526cd65162e6bbcb38
#
_entry.id   1a826e6024124f526cd65162e6bbcb38
#
_cell.length_a   1.000
_cell.length_b   1.000
_cell.length_c   1.000
_cell.angle_alpha   90.00
_cell.angle_beta   90.00
_cell.angle_gamma   90.00
#
_symmetry.space_group_name_H-M   'P 1'
#
loop_
_entity.id
_entity.type
_entity.pdbx_description
1 polymer ?
#
loop_
_entity_poly.entity_id
_entity_poly.type
_entity_poly.pdbx_seq_one_letter_code
_entity_poly.pdbx_strand_id
1 'polypeptide(L)'
;MAQITKTKYVHPEVLVDTQWVEEHLDDKQVRFVEVDYDPKSNYNLGHMPTSILIDWIKDVNDPITRDILNIHNFQTLLQINGINNNTTVILYGDFNNWFAAFAFWVFKYYRYNDVRLLDGGRKKWLEEDRPISKEVVNYPKGNYQVNEKIEPNDDIRAFLGQVKNALVSRRNFQLSLVDVRSEAEYRGEITAPPEYPTEGAQRGGHIPGAKNVPWAQVIKDDGTFKTVEEIRKLYEEQEITKDKDIITYCRIGERSSHTWFVLKYLLGYPNVKNYDGSWTEWGNLIGNQIEK
;
A
#
# COMPACT_ATOMS: atom_id res chain seq x y z
N MET A 1 13.80 21.63 -20.61
CA MET A 1 12.71 21.63 -19.63
C MET A 1 11.55 20.83 -20.24
N ALA A 2 11.51 19.54 -20.03
CA ALA A 2 10.33 18.75 -20.37
C ALA A 2 9.35 18.91 -19.20
N GLN A 3 8.34 19.75 -19.39
CA GLN A 3 7.16 19.71 -18.53
C GLN A 3 6.54 18.33 -18.74
N ILE A 4 6.75 17.44 -17.76
CA ILE A 4 5.90 16.27 -17.59
C ILE A 4 4.49 16.85 -17.53
N THR A 5 3.66 16.51 -18.50
CA THR A 5 2.22 16.74 -18.45
C THR A 5 1.74 16.00 -17.21
N LYS A 6 1.74 16.70 -16.08
CA LYS A 6 1.33 16.16 -14.77
C LYS A 6 -0.09 15.65 -14.98
N THR A 7 -0.21 14.34 -15.07
CA THR A 7 -1.46 13.64 -14.85
C THR A 7 -2.12 14.33 -13.66
N LYS A 8 -3.31 14.87 -13.83
CA LYS A 8 -3.95 15.69 -12.78
C LYS A 8 -4.51 14.78 -11.68
N TYR A 9 -3.64 14.11 -10.95
CA TYR A 9 -4.04 13.46 -9.71
C TYR A 9 -4.58 14.50 -8.73
N VAL A 10 -5.54 14.08 -7.88
CA VAL A 10 -6.15 15.00 -6.92
C VAL A 10 -5.13 15.40 -5.84
N HIS A 11 -4.27 14.47 -5.44
CA HIS A 11 -3.20 14.68 -4.46
C HIS A 11 -1.83 14.34 -5.07
N PRO A 12 -1.28 15.18 -5.98
CA PRO A 12 0.00 14.90 -6.61
C PRO A 12 1.18 14.99 -5.63
N GLU A 13 1.01 15.64 -4.50
CA GLU A 13 2.03 15.82 -3.46
C GLU A 13 2.44 14.51 -2.77
N VAL A 14 1.65 13.45 -2.90
CA VAL A 14 1.96 12.13 -2.31
C VAL A 14 2.83 11.26 -3.23
N LEU A 15 3.17 11.74 -4.41
CA LEU A 15 4.03 11.05 -5.37
C LEU A 15 5.29 11.86 -5.69
N VAL A 16 6.39 11.16 -5.88
CA VAL A 16 7.62 11.70 -6.47
C VAL A 16 8.05 10.82 -7.63
N ASP A 17 8.72 11.40 -8.62
CA ASP A 17 9.35 10.66 -9.70
C ASP A 17 10.83 10.36 -9.39
N THR A 18 11.44 9.55 -10.22
CA THR A 18 12.84 9.13 -10.07
C THR A 18 13.81 10.30 -10.21
N GLN A 19 13.49 11.31 -11.00
CA GLN A 19 14.31 12.50 -11.14
C GLN A 19 14.31 13.33 -9.85
N TRP A 20 13.14 13.55 -9.26
CA TRP A 20 13.02 14.24 -7.99
C TRP A 20 13.84 13.53 -6.90
N VAL A 21 13.77 12.19 -6.84
CA VAL A 21 14.54 11.40 -5.88
C VAL A 21 16.05 11.59 -6.08
N GLU A 22 16.54 11.50 -7.30
CA GLU A 22 17.98 11.68 -7.59
C GLU A 22 18.47 13.08 -7.20
N GLU A 23 17.68 14.11 -7.42
CA GLU A 23 17.99 15.49 -7.04
C GLU A 23 18.02 15.71 -5.51
N HIS A 24 17.44 14.80 -4.70
CA HIS A 24 17.29 14.92 -3.25
C HIS A 24 18.04 13.83 -2.47
N LEU A 25 18.89 13.01 -3.11
CA LEU A 25 19.61 11.92 -2.44
C LEU A 25 20.44 12.38 -1.23
N ASP A 26 20.99 13.59 -1.28
CA ASP A 26 21.81 14.18 -0.21
C ASP A 26 21.01 15.10 0.73
N ASP A 27 19.69 15.22 0.57
CA ASP A 27 18.87 16.08 1.43
C ASP A 27 18.68 15.43 2.80
N LYS A 28 19.19 16.08 3.84
CA LYS A 28 19.12 15.60 5.22
C LYS A 28 17.69 15.56 5.79
N GLN A 29 16.76 16.29 5.19
CA GLN A 29 15.36 16.31 5.61
C GLN A 29 14.53 15.23 4.89
N VAL A 30 15.10 14.56 3.90
CA VAL A 30 14.45 13.46 3.17
C VAL A 30 14.98 12.13 3.69
N ARG A 31 14.12 11.15 3.84
CA ARG A 31 14.47 9.78 4.15
C ARG A 31 13.89 8.84 3.12
N PHE A 32 14.77 8.18 2.35
CA PHE A 32 14.38 7.14 1.41
C PHE A 32 14.29 5.82 2.15
N VAL A 33 13.21 5.07 1.92
CA VAL A 33 12.90 3.84 2.64
C VAL A 33 12.49 2.78 1.64
N GLU A 34 13.31 1.77 1.48
CA GLU A 34 12.92 0.56 0.75
C GLU A 34 12.12 -0.35 1.68
N VAL A 35 10.94 -0.76 1.24
CA VAL A 35 10.05 -1.65 1.99
C VAL A 35 9.94 -2.96 1.24
N ASP A 36 10.56 -3.99 1.79
CA ASP A 36 10.67 -5.28 1.13
C ASP A 36 10.01 -6.41 1.92
N TYR A 37 9.43 -7.34 1.18
CA TYR A 37 9.04 -8.65 1.71
C TYR A 37 10.24 -9.58 1.84
N ASP A 38 11.12 -9.61 0.86
CA ASP A 38 12.37 -10.37 0.87
C ASP A 38 13.59 -9.45 0.64
N PRO A 39 14.13 -8.85 1.71
CA PRO A 39 15.31 -7.99 1.60
C PRO A 39 16.53 -8.67 0.98
N LYS A 40 16.64 -9.99 1.09
CA LYS A 40 17.80 -10.73 0.55
C LYS A 40 17.82 -10.72 -0.97
N SER A 41 16.63 -10.77 -1.58
CA SER A 41 16.47 -10.77 -3.03
C SER A 41 16.43 -9.35 -3.62
N ASN A 42 16.30 -8.31 -2.79
CA ASN A 42 16.14 -6.92 -3.22
C ASN A 42 17.14 -5.98 -2.57
N TYR A 43 16.85 -5.41 -1.42
CA TYR A 43 17.72 -4.41 -0.77
C TYR A 43 19.18 -4.83 -0.66
N ASN A 44 19.44 -6.07 -0.23
CA ASN A 44 20.80 -6.56 -0.03
C ASN A 44 21.61 -6.74 -1.33
N LEU A 45 20.93 -6.87 -2.48
CA LEU A 45 21.59 -6.96 -3.78
C LEU A 45 22.00 -5.58 -4.32
N GLY A 46 21.39 -4.53 -3.79
CA GLY A 46 21.63 -3.14 -4.13
C GLY A 46 20.33 -2.33 -4.02
N HIS A 47 20.40 -1.15 -3.48
CA HIS A 47 19.28 -0.24 -3.18
C HIS A 47 19.62 1.19 -3.60
N MET A 48 18.67 2.10 -3.59
CA MET A 48 18.93 3.52 -3.83
C MET A 48 19.94 4.03 -2.79
N PRO A 49 20.92 4.86 -3.20
CA PRO A 49 21.87 5.45 -2.25
C PRO A 49 21.13 6.14 -1.10
N THR A 50 21.71 6.10 0.10
CA THR A 50 21.18 6.71 1.33
C THR A 50 19.87 6.11 1.86
N SER A 51 19.25 5.12 1.18
CA SER A 51 18.03 4.50 1.67
C SER A 51 18.26 3.53 2.83
N ILE A 52 17.29 3.49 3.71
CA ILE A 52 17.17 2.50 4.78
C ILE A 52 16.20 1.40 4.36
N LEU A 53 16.26 0.27 5.06
CA LEU A 53 15.36 -0.87 4.88
C LEU A 53 14.27 -0.85 5.96
N ILE A 54 13.04 -1.14 5.55
CA ILE A 54 11.97 -1.66 6.39
C ILE A 54 11.65 -3.07 5.88
N ASP A 55 11.94 -4.09 6.70
CA ASP A 55 11.53 -5.48 6.44
C ASP A 55 10.04 -5.60 6.77
N TRP A 56 9.20 -5.77 5.75
CA TRP A 56 7.75 -5.74 5.92
C TRP A 56 7.25 -6.78 6.94
N ILE A 57 7.86 -7.97 6.95
CA ILE A 57 7.45 -9.05 7.87
C ILE A 57 7.77 -8.69 9.32
N LYS A 58 8.96 -8.12 9.57
CA LYS A 58 9.47 -7.93 10.93
C LYS A 58 9.12 -6.58 11.53
N ASP A 59 9.08 -5.54 10.68
CA ASP A 59 9.07 -4.16 11.16
C ASP A 59 7.68 -3.53 11.16
N VAL A 60 6.78 -3.98 10.26
CA VAL A 60 5.42 -3.40 10.15
C VAL A 60 4.29 -4.32 10.59
N ASN A 61 4.61 -5.56 10.94
CA ASN A 61 3.64 -6.53 11.47
C ASN A 61 4.00 -6.95 12.89
N ASP A 62 3.00 -7.18 13.72
CA ASP A 62 3.18 -7.79 15.04
C ASP A 62 3.33 -9.31 14.89
N PRO A 63 4.43 -9.92 15.36
CA PRO A 63 4.71 -11.33 15.12
C PRO A 63 3.80 -12.29 15.92
N ILE A 64 3.07 -11.78 16.90
CA ILE A 64 2.20 -12.60 17.78
C ILE A 64 0.75 -12.52 17.29
N THR A 65 0.25 -11.31 17.07
CA THR A 65 -1.15 -11.07 16.71
C THR A 65 -1.39 -11.03 15.21
N ARG A 66 -0.33 -10.88 14.41
CA ARG A 66 -0.38 -10.67 12.97
C ARG A 66 -1.10 -9.36 12.58
N ASP A 67 -1.36 -8.50 13.53
CA ASP A 67 -1.83 -7.14 13.27
C ASP A 67 -0.68 -6.25 12.77
N ILE A 68 -0.96 -5.04 12.33
CA ILE A 68 0.10 -4.05 12.11
C ILE A 68 0.78 -3.71 13.44
N LEU A 69 2.05 -3.29 13.37
CA LEU A 69 2.77 -2.85 14.56
C LEU A 69 1.95 -1.78 15.32
N ASN A 70 2.04 -1.78 16.65
CA ASN A 70 1.34 -0.78 17.46
C ASN A 70 2.02 0.61 17.37
N ILE A 71 1.33 1.65 17.85
CA ILE A 71 1.78 3.04 17.74
C ILE A 71 3.14 3.31 18.40
N HIS A 72 3.47 2.63 19.50
CA HIS A 72 4.76 2.80 20.18
C HIS A 72 5.90 2.13 19.40
N ASN A 73 5.63 0.97 18.81
CA ASN A 73 6.57 0.29 17.92
C ASN A 73 6.77 1.11 16.63
N PHE A 74 5.71 1.72 16.11
CA PHE A 74 5.81 2.66 14.98
C PHE A 74 6.71 3.85 15.30
N GLN A 75 6.51 4.50 16.47
CA GLN A 75 7.40 5.57 16.91
C GLN A 75 8.85 5.11 17.01
N THR A 76 9.08 3.94 17.60
CA THR A 76 10.42 3.38 17.75
C THR A 76 11.06 3.10 16.40
N LEU A 77 10.31 2.48 15.47
CA LEU A 77 10.76 2.23 14.10
C LEU A 77 11.22 3.51 13.40
N LEU A 78 10.46 4.59 13.51
CA LEU A 78 10.83 5.86 12.91
C LEU A 78 12.07 6.46 13.57
N GLN A 79 12.16 6.42 14.90
CA GLN A 79 13.31 6.96 15.63
C GLN A 79 14.62 6.23 15.30
N ILE A 80 14.64 4.89 15.28
CA ILE A 80 15.88 4.14 14.99
C ILE A 80 16.37 4.39 13.56
N ASN A 81 15.48 4.76 12.66
CA ASN A 81 15.75 5.07 11.26
C ASN A 81 16.02 6.57 11.00
N GLY A 82 16.26 7.35 12.06
CA GLY A 82 16.63 8.77 11.94
C GLY A 82 15.49 9.65 11.43
N ILE A 83 14.23 9.25 11.64
CA ILE A 83 13.06 10.00 11.17
C ILE A 83 12.54 10.90 12.29
N ASN A 84 12.26 12.14 11.96
CA ASN A 84 11.70 13.18 12.83
C ASN A 84 10.28 13.55 12.39
N ASN A 85 9.56 14.34 13.18
CA ASN A 85 8.21 14.78 12.81
C ASN A 85 8.14 15.63 11.52
N ASN A 86 9.24 16.26 11.13
CA ASN A 86 9.36 17.09 9.93
C ASN A 86 10.18 16.45 8.81
N THR A 87 10.50 15.16 8.89
CA THR A 87 11.20 14.45 7.83
C THR A 87 10.21 14.11 6.71
N THR A 88 10.57 14.38 5.46
CA THR A 88 9.85 13.86 4.30
C THR A 88 10.27 12.41 4.07
N VAL A 89 9.34 11.48 4.13
CA VAL A 89 9.63 10.05 3.92
C VAL A 89 9.18 9.63 2.54
N ILE A 90 10.11 9.08 1.75
CA ILE A 90 9.83 8.53 0.42
C ILE A 90 9.92 7.01 0.51
N LEU A 91 8.78 6.35 0.31
CA LEU A 91 8.67 4.91 0.31
C LEU A 91 8.77 4.35 -1.11
N TYR A 92 9.52 3.28 -1.28
CA TYR A 92 9.60 2.52 -2.52
C TYR A 92 9.87 1.05 -2.19
N GLY A 93 9.72 0.16 -3.16
CA GLY A 93 10.01 -1.25 -2.98
C GLY A 93 9.84 -2.06 -4.25
N ASP A 94 9.93 -3.36 -4.10
CA ASP A 94 9.67 -4.34 -5.14
C ASP A 94 8.17 -4.58 -5.37
N PHE A 95 7.83 -5.61 -6.16
CA PHE A 95 6.44 -5.97 -6.49
C PHE A 95 5.58 -4.76 -6.89
N ASN A 96 6.16 -3.80 -7.65
CA ASN A 96 5.49 -2.55 -8.03
C ASN A 96 4.92 -1.79 -6.82
N ASN A 97 5.73 -1.63 -5.77
CA ASN A 97 5.37 -0.90 -4.55
C ASN A 97 4.25 -1.50 -3.68
N TRP A 98 3.93 -2.78 -3.76
CA TRP A 98 2.88 -3.34 -2.89
C TRP A 98 3.16 -3.10 -1.42
N PHE A 99 4.36 -3.45 -0.98
CA PHE A 99 4.77 -3.33 0.43
C PHE A 99 5.05 -1.88 0.81
N ALA A 100 5.56 -1.08 -0.11
CA ALA A 100 5.69 0.37 0.07
C ALA A 100 4.32 1.06 0.23
N ALA A 101 3.32 0.66 -0.56
CA ALA A 101 1.96 1.18 -0.42
C ALA A 101 1.30 0.74 0.90
N PHE A 102 1.60 -0.48 1.38
CA PHE A 102 1.16 -0.93 2.71
C PHE A 102 1.81 -0.08 3.80
N ALA A 103 3.13 0.14 3.75
CA ALA A 103 3.81 1.02 4.69
C ALA A 103 3.24 2.45 4.63
N PHE A 104 2.99 3.00 3.43
CA PHE A 104 2.35 4.30 3.26
C PHE A 104 0.99 4.35 3.99
N TRP A 105 0.18 3.30 3.83
CA TRP A 105 -1.10 3.19 4.52
C TRP A 105 -0.92 3.15 6.05
N VAL A 106 0.06 2.41 6.58
CA VAL A 106 0.40 2.38 8.01
C VAL A 106 0.83 3.76 8.51
N PHE A 107 1.69 4.46 7.76
CA PHE A 107 2.08 5.84 8.09
C PHE A 107 0.86 6.77 8.16
N LYS A 108 -0.07 6.69 7.22
CA LYS A 108 -1.31 7.48 7.23
C LYS A 108 -2.29 7.03 8.31
N TYR A 109 -2.28 5.76 8.68
CA TYR A 109 -3.05 5.24 9.80
C TYR A 109 -2.59 5.87 11.13
N TYR A 110 -1.27 5.97 11.34
CA TYR A 110 -0.69 6.69 12.49
C TYR A 110 -0.49 8.19 12.26
N ARG A 111 -1.14 8.74 11.23
CA ARG A 111 -1.21 10.17 10.93
C ARG A 111 0.15 10.84 10.72
N TYR A 112 1.13 10.10 10.19
CA TYR A 112 2.38 10.70 9.73
C TYR A 112 2.10 11.70 8.60
N ASN A 113 2.68 12.89 8.71
CA ASN A 113 2.32 14.00 7.84
C ASN A 113 2.86 13.84 6.41
N ASP A 114 4.17 13.91 6.21
CA ASP A 114 4.80 13.97 4.88
C ASP A 114 5.44 12.63 4.50
N VAL A 115 4.60 11.71 4.07
CA VAL A 115 5.00 10.44 3.46
C VAL A 115 4.51 10.37 2.03
N ARG A 116 5.39 9.92 1.11
CA ARG A 116 5.14 9.86 -0.34
C ARG A 116 5.60 8.52 -0.90
N LEU A 117 5.08 8.14 -2.07
CA LEU A 117 5.57 6.99 -2.84
C LEU A 117 6.45 7.45 -4.01
N LEU A 118 7.47 6.66 -4.33
CA LEU A 118 8.16 6.77 -5.61
C LEU A 118 7.30 6.13 -6.70
N ASP A 119 6.87 6.90 -7.70
CA ASP A 119 6.12 6.40 -8.85
C ASP A 119 6.97 5.45 -9.69
N GLY A 120 6.49 4.22 -9.87
CA GLY A 120 7.26 3.14 -10.52
C GLY A 120 8.20 2.34 -9.60
N GLY A 121 8.42 2.80 -8.37
CA GLY A 121 9.18 2.10 -7.33
C GLY A 121 10.58 1.69 -7.75
N ARG A 122 11.08 0.59 -7.15
CA ARG A 122 12.38 0.00 -7.44
C ARG A 122 12.54 -0.36 -8.92
N LYS A 123 11.49 -0.89 -9.55
CA LYS A 123 11.52 -1.29 -10.95
C LYS A 123 11.94 -0.14 -11.86
N LYS A 124 11.24 0.99 -11.78
CA LYS A 124 11.52 2.18 -12.58
C LYS A 124 12.92 2.72 -12.36
N TRP A 125 13.37 2.76 -11.09
CA TRP A 125 14.72 3.19 -10.73
C TRP A 125 15.79 2.39 -11.44
N LEU A 126 15.66 1.05 -11.46
CA LEU A 126 16.58 0.14 -12.11
C LEU A 126 16.51 0.19 -13.63
N GLU A 127 15.30 0.29 -14.22
CA GLU A 127 15.12 0.39 -15.67
C GLU A 127 15.68 1.69 -16.27
N GLU A 128 15.82 2.73 -15.45
CA GLU A 128 16.48 3.99 -15.83
C GLU A 128 17.99 4.00 -15.56
N ASP A 129 18.59 2.85 -15.20
CA ASP A 129 20.02 2.72 -14.87
C ASP A 129 20.50 3.75 -13.81
N ARG A 130 19.62 4.12 -12.87
CA ARG A 130 19.96 5.08 -11.83
C ARG A 130 20.90 4.48 -10.78
N PRO A 131 21.62 5.33 -10.02
CA PRO A 131 22.62 4.86 -9.05
C PRO A 131 22.06 3.87 -8.02
N ILE A 132 22.82 2.81 -7.77
CA ILE A 132 22.53 1.84 -6.71
C ILE A 132 23.75 1.73 -5.77
N SER A 133 23.49 1.41 -4.51
CA SER A 133 24.49 1.19 -3.46
C SER A 133 24.24 -0.14 -2.76
N LYS A 134 25.29 -0.69 -2.15
CA LYS A 134 25.19 -1.79 -1.17
C LYS A 134 25.56 -1.33 0.24
N GLU A 135 25.80 -0.03 0.40
CA GLU A 135 26.21 0.55 1.67
C GLU A 135 24.99 0.67 2.59
N VAL A 136 25.01 -0.02 3.71
CA VAL A 136 23.98 0.11 4.74
C VAL A 136 24.19 1.40 5.50
N VAL A 137 23.27 2.33 5.34
CA VAL A 137 23.36 3.64 5.98
C VAL A 137 22.74 3.59 7.38
N ASN A 138 23.47 4.11 8.36
CA ASN A 138 22.99 4.25 9.73
C ASN A 138 22.81 5.73 10.06
N TYR A 139 21.58 6.15 10.30
CA TYR A 139 21.28 7.51 10.71
C TYR A 139 21.31 7.64 12.25
N PRO A 140 21.72 8.80 12.78
CA PRO A 140 21.51 9.09 14.20
C PRO A 140 20.03 8.92 14.56
N LYS A 141 19.78 8.46 15.79
CA LYS A 141 18.41 8.30 16.28
C LYS A 141 17.60 9.58 16.10
N GLY A 142 16.46 9.49 15.44
CA GLY A 142 15.50 10.57 15.25
C GLY A 142 14.72 10.90 16.54
N ASN A 143 13.98 11.99 16.48
CA ASN A 143 13.17 12.47 17.59
C ASN A 143 11.65 12.44 17.31
N TYR A 144 11.22 11.61 16.38
CA TYR A 144 9.79 11.45 16.08
C TYR A 144 8.99 11.16 17.35
N GLN A 145 7.88 11.85 17.52
CA GLN A 145 6.95 11.65 18.62
C GLN A 145 5.54 11.49 18.07
N VAL A 146 4.87 10.44 18.47
CA VAL A 146 3.44 10.31 18.23
C VAL A 146 2.67 11.32 19.06
N ASN A 147 1.56 11.80 18.54
CA ASN A 147 0.66 12.61 19.30
C ASN A 147 -0.36 11.71 20.01
N GLU A 148 -0.10 11.34 21.26
CA GLU A 148 -0.94 10.44 22.06
C GLU A 148 -2.39 10.96 22.28
N LYS A 149 -2.66 12.21 21.94
CA LYS A 149 -4.01 12.80 22.02
C LYS A 149 -4.83 12.54 20.75
N ILE A 150 -4.22 11.98 19.72
CA ILE A 150 -4.85 11.73 18.43
C ILE A 150 -4.89 10.22 18.20
N GLU A 151 -6.09 9.66 18.15
CA GLU A 151 -6.31 8.26 17.82
C GLU A 151 -5.84 7.91 16.39
N PRO A 152 -5.44 6.67 16.14
CA PRO A 152 -5.21 6.18 14.80
C PRO A 152 -6.37 6.48 13.85
N ASN A 153 -6.11 6.54 12.57
CA ASN A 153 -7.10 6.93 11.57
C ASN A 153 -7.96 5.74 11.12
N ASP A 154 -8.94 5.35 11.92
CA ASP A 154 -9.86 4.24 11.59
C ASP A 154 -10.76 4.53 10.36
N ASP A 155 -10.76 5.77 9.85
CA ASP A 155 -11.48 6.10 8.61
C ASP A 155 -10.83 5.50 7.36
N ILE A 156 -9.60 4.99 7.47
CA ILE A 156 -8.90 4.37 6.35
C ILE A 156 -8.69 2.86 6.51
N ARG A 157 -9.09 2.28 7.65
CA ARG A 157 -9.00 0.84 7.94
C ARG A 157 -10.38 0.22 8.09
N ALA A 158 -10.61 -0.92 7.47
CA ALA A 158 -11.80 -1.72 7.66
C ALA A 158 -11.46 -2.99 8.45
N PHE A 159 -12.32 -3.33 9.40
CA PHE A 159 -12.21 -4.56 10.18
C PHE A 159 -13.27 -5.57 9.75
N LEU A 160 -13.05 -6.84 10.04
CA LEU A 160 -13.96 -7.95 9.72
C LEU A 160 -15.43 -7.66 10.06
N GLY A 161 -15.70 -7.06 11.23
CA GLY A 161 -17.04 -6.70 11.65
C GLY A 161 -17.74 -5.72 10.70
N GLN A 162 -17.00 -4.74 10.18
CA GLN A 162 -17.51 -3.78 9.21
C GLN A 162 -17.83 -4.46 7.87
N VAL A 163 -16.93 -5.35 7.40
CA VAL A 163 -17.15 -6.12 6.18
C VAL A 163 -18.36 -7.05 6.31
N LYS A 164 -18.54 -7.74 7.44
CA LYS A 164 -19.74 -8.56 7.72
C LYS A 164 -21.00 -7.74 7.74
N ASN A 165 -21.01 -6.60 8.41
CA ASN A 165 -22.16 -5.70 8.47
C ASN A 165 -22.53 -5.16 7.09
N ALA A 166 -21.55 -4.91 6.24
CA ALA A 166 -21.72 -4.49 4.86
C ALA A 166 -22.53 -5.52 4.05
N LEU A 167 -22.27 -6.81 4.23
CA LEU A 167 -23.00 -7.89 3.56
C LEU A 167 -24.45 -8.03 4.06
N VAL A 168 -24.69 -7.86 5.36
CA VAL A 168 -26.02 -7.94 5.95
C VAL A 168 -26.88 -6.75 5.50
N SER A 169 -26.25 -5.59 5.35
CA SER A 169 -26.89 -4.34 4.90
C SER A 169 -27.08 -4.27 3.39
N ARG A 170 -27.18 -5.39 2.67
CA ARG A 170 -27.34 -5.48 1.19
C ARG A 170 -28.37 -4.52 0.56
N ARG A 171 -29.09 -3.74 1.34
CA ARG A 171 -29.97 -2.65 0.89
C ARG A 171 -29.21 -1.33 0.64
N ASN A 172 -27.93 -1.26 0.99
CA ASN A 172 -27.15 -0.05 0.79
C ASN A 172 -26.36 -0.14 -0.53
N PHE A 173 -26.97 0.36 -1.60
CA PHE A 173 -26.29 0.60 -2.90
C PHE A 173 -25.06 1.53 -2.78
N GLN A 174 -24.76 2.00 -1.59
CA GLN A 174 -23.69 2.93 -1.26
C GLN A 174 -22.33 2.26 -1.02
N LEU A 175 -22.26 0.94 -0.79
CA LEU A 175 -21.02 0.25 -0.50
C LEU A 175 -20.52 -0.58 -1.69
N SER A 176 -19.22 -0.45 -2.01
CA SER A 176 -18.50 -1.29 -2.96
C SER A 176 -17.39 -2.05 -2.25
N LEU A 177 -17.42 -3.38 -2.31
CA LEU A 177 -16.27 -4.23 -1.97
C LEU A 177 -15.46 -4.47 -3.23
N VAL A 178 -14.15 -4.24 -3.17
CA VAL A 178 -13.22 -4.35 -4.30
C VAL A 178 -12.18 -5.41 -4.01
N ASP A 179 -12.28 -6.54 -4.68
CA ASP A 179 -11.24 -7.57 -4.69
C ASP A 179 -10.19 -7.21 -5.75
N VAL A 180 -8.97 -6.94 -5.29
CA VAL A 180 -7.89 -6.52 -6.19
C VAL A 180 -6.97 -7.65 -6.60
N ARG A 181 -7.29 -8.89 -6.23
CA ARG A 181 -6.54 -10.09 -6.60
C ARG A 181 -6.74 -10.42 -8.08
N SER A 182 -5.96 -11.36 -8.59
CA SER A 182 -6.15 -11.90 -9.93
C SER A 182 -7.54 -12.54 -10.11
N GLU A 183 -8.01 -12.63 -11.34
CA GLU A 183 -9.27 -13.32 -11.66
C GLU A 183 -9.27 -14.78 -11.19
N ALA A 184 -8.14 -15.48 -11.29
CA ALA A 184 -8.00 -16.86 -10.84
C ALA A 184 -8.17 -16.99 -9.30
N GLU A 185 -7.61 -16.04 -8.52
CA GLU A 185 -7.84 -15.99 -7.08
C GLU A 185 -9.31 -15.65 -6.76
N TYR A 186 -9.90 -14.71 -7.48
CA TYR A 186 -11.29 -14.29 -7.29
C TYR A 186 -12.28 -15.43 -7.56
N ARG A 187 -12.07 -16.20 -8.64
CA ARG A 187 -12.88 -17.38 -8.97
C ARG A 187 -12.58 -18.60 -8.10
N GLY A 188 -11.54 -18.53 -7.26
CA GLY A 188 -11.14 -19.62 -6.37
C GLY A 188 -10.43 -20.77 -7.09
N GLU A 189 -9.89 -20.53 -8.26
CA GLU A 189 -9.07 -21.48 -9.02
C GLU A 189 -7.70 -21.67 -8.36
N ILE A 190 -7.17 -20.60 -7.74
CA ILE A 190 -5.99 -20.60 -6.89
C ILE A 190 -6.27 -19.84 -5.58
N THR A 191 -5.49 -20.12 -4.53
CA THR A 191 -5.64 -19.47 -3.22
C THR A 191 -4.59 -18.40 -2.95
N ALA A 192 -3.49 -18.43 -3.71
CA ALA A 192 -2.40 -17.46 -3.63
C ALA A 192 -1.66 -17.42 -4.97
N PRO A 193 -0.99 -16.30 -5.31
CA PRO A 193 -0.12 -16.24 -6.47
C PRO A 193 1.09 -17.17 -6.28
N PRO A 194 1.56 -17.87 -7.33
CA PRO A 194 2.64 -18.85 -7.23
C PRO A 194 3.96 -18.26 -6.69
N GLU A 195 4.28 -17.05 -7.07
CA GLU A 195 5.48 -16.30 -6.64
C GLU A 195 5.43 -15.84 -5.18
N TYR A 196 4.26 -15.91 -4.55
CA TYR A 196 4.05 -15.48 -3.17
C TYR A 196 3.03 -16.39 -2.45
N PRO A 197 3.39 -17.66 -2.13
CA PRO A 197 2.43 -18.67 -1.65
C PRO A 197 2.14 -18.59 -0.14
N THR A 198 2.85 -17.74 0.61
CA THR A 198 2.69 -17.65 2.07
C THR A 198 1.36 -17.01 2.48
N GLU A 199 0.93 -17.28 3.70
CA GLU A 199 -0.34 -16.79 4.27
C GLU A 199 -1.57 -17.11 3.42
N GLY A 200 -1.68 -18.35 2.94
CA GLY A 200 -2.80 -18.81 2.14
C GLY A 200 -4.09 -18.99 2.93
N ALA A 201 -5.22 -18.85 2.25
CA ALA A 201 -6.52 -19.24 2.78
C ALA A 201 -6.84 -20.70 2.45
N GLN A 202 -7.59 -21.39 3.32
CA GLN A 202 -8.04 -22.77 3.09
C GLN A 202 -9.06 -22.89 1.97
N ARG A 203 -9.85 -21.83 1.73
CA ARG A 203 -10.93 -21.82 0.74
C ARG A 203 -10.64 -20.81 -0.37
N GLY A 204 -10.84 -21.22 -1.61
CA GLY A 204 -10.80 -20.34 -2.78
C GLY A 204 -12.14 -19.65 -3.02
N GLY A 205 -12.13 -18.50 -3.69
CA GLY A 205 -13.27 -17.67 -4.01
C GLY A 205 -13.12 -16.23 -3.53
N HIS A 206 -14.23 -15.52 -3.34
CA HIS A 206 -14.24 -14.11 -2.96
C HIS A 206 -15.35 -13.78 -1.95
N ILE A 207 -15.28 -12.59 -1.36
CA ILE A 207 -16.34 -12.06 -0.46
C ILE A 207 -17.61 -11.82 -1.28
N PRO A 208 -18.78 -12.31 -0.85
CA PRO A 208 -20.00 -12.21 -1.64
C PRO A 208 -20.32 -10.77 -2.07
N GLY A 209 -20.56 -10.62 -3.38
CA GLY A 209 -20.88 -9.33 -4.00
C GLY A 209 -19.70 -8.39 -4.20
N ALA A 210 -18.48 -8.83 -3.95
CA ALA A 210 -17.28 -8.06 -4.27
C ALA A 210 -17.10 -7.96 -5.80
N LYS A 211 -16.58 -6.82 -6.25
CA LYS A 211 -16.20 -6.59 -7.64
C LYS A 211 -14.72 -6.84 -7.83
N ASN A 212 -14.34 -7.58 -8.86
CA ASN A 212 -12.93 -7.84 -9.14
C ASN A 212 -12.35 -6.76 -10.05
N VAL A 213 -11.38 -6.04 -9.51
CA VAL A 213 -10.56 -5.08 -10.26
C VAL A 213 -9.10 -5.35 -9.90
N PRO A 214 -8.41 -6.21 -10.65
CA PRO A 214 -7.01 -6.54 -10.39
C PRO A 214 -6.11 -5.31 -10.28
N TRP A 215 -5.32 -5.24 -9.21
CA TRP A 215 -4.47 -4.09 -8.89
C TRP A 215 -3.56 -3.64 -10.04
N ALA A 216 -3.07 -4.60 -10.85
CA ALA A 216 -2.15 -4.33 -11.95
C ALA A 216 -2.77 -3.49 -13.08
N GLN A 217 -4.10 -3.40 -13.15
CA GLN A 217 -4.77 -2.64 -14.20
C GLN A 217 -4.57 -1.13 -14.07
N VAL A 218 -4.08 -0.63 -12.93
CA VAL A 218 -3.85 0.81 -12.72
C VAL A 218 -2.42 1.26 -12.98
N ILE A 219 -1.51 0.35 -13.30
CA ILE A 219 -0.11 0.65 -13.61
C ILE A 219 0.23 0.40 -15.08
N LYS A 220 1.32 1.02 -15.54
CA LYS A 220 1.95 0.79 -16.83
C LYS A 220 3.04 -0.28 -16.69
N ASP A 221 3.61 -0.66 -17.83
CA ASP A 221 4.67 -1.68 -17.88
C ASP A 221 5.92 -1.30 -17.08
N ASP A 222 6.25 0.00 -16.97
CA ASP A 222 7.37 0.51 -16.17
C ASP A 222 7.05 0.65 -14.67
N GLY A 223 5.88 0.20 -14.23
CA GLY A 223 5.42 0.26 -12.85
C GLY A 223 4.81 1.61 -12.43
N THR A 224 4.85 2.65 -13.27
CA THR A 224 4.22 3.94 -12.97
C THR A 224 2.71 3.87 -13.09
N PHE A 225 2.01 4.74 -12.36
CA PHE A 225 0.55 4.80 -12.46
C PHE A 225 0.08 5.29 -13.84
N LYS A 226 -1.05 4.78 -14.29
CA LYS A 226 -1.77 5.25 -15.47
C LYS A 226 -2.36 6.65 -15.22
N THR A 227 -2.86 7.29 -16.26
CA THR A 227 -3.49 8.60 -16.13
C THR A 227 -4.77 8.55 -15.28
N VAL A 228 -5.15 9.69 -14.69
CA VAL A 228 -6.40 9.80 -13.89
C VAL A 228 -7.61 9.35 -14.71
N GLU A 229 -7.66 9.71 -15.97
CA GLU A 229 -8.75 9.39 -16.87
C GLU A 229 -8.87 7.88 -17.10
N GLU A 230 -7.75 7.19 -17.35
CA GLU A 230 -7.71 5.74 -17.53
C GLU A 230 -8.12 5.00 -16.25
N ILE A 231 -7.56 5.42 -15.10
CA ILE A 231 -7.86 4.82 -13.81
C ILE A 231 -9.34 5.05 -13.44
N ARG A 232 -9.84 6.28 -13.61
CA ARG A 232 -11.24 6.61 -13.30
C ARG A 232 -12.20 5.78 -14.14
N LYS A 233 -11.96 5.69 -15.44
CA LYS A 233 -12.77 4.88 -16.35
C LYS A 233 -12.84 3.42 -15.91
N LEU A 234 -11.68 2.83 -15.55
CA LEU A 234 -11.61 1.45 -15.06
C LEU A 234 -12.54 1.18 -13.88
N TYR A 235 -12.56 2.08 -12.89
CA TYR A 235 -13.41 1.91 -11.71
C TYR A 235 -14.88 2.25 -11.97
N GLU A 236 -15.16 3.30 -12.75
CA GLU A 236 -16.53 3.70 -13.08
C GLU A 236 -17.25 2.65 -13.93
N GLU A 237 -16.57 1.95 -14.84
CA GLU A 237 -17.12 0.81 -15.60
C GLU A 237 -17.57 -0.35 -14.70
N GLN A 238 -17.00 -0.44 -13.50
CA GLN A 238 -17.39 -1.37 -12.46
C GLN A 238 -18.34 -0.74 -11.43
N GLU A 239 -18.91 0.44 -11.71
CA GLU A 239 -19.74 1.20 -10.79
C GLU A 239 -19.09 1.47 -9.43
N ILE A 240 -17.76 1.58 -9.39
CA ILE A 240 -16.99 1.99 -8.21
C ILE A 240 -16.74 3.49 -8.36
N THR A 241 -17.56 4.29 -7.69
CA THR A 241 -17.65 5.75 -7.87
C THR A 241 -17.38 6.49 -6.56
N LYS A 242 -17.02 7.78 -6.65
CA LYS A 242 -16.59 8.60 -5.50
C LYS A 242 -17.65 8.86 -4.44
N ASP A 243 -18.93 8.64 -4.78
CA ASP A 243 -20.08 8.81 -3.89
C ASP A 243 -20.35 7.58 -3.03
N LYS A 244 -19.62 6.49 -3.26
CA LYS A 244 -19.76 5.24 -2.50
C LYS A 244 -18.73 5.13 -1.38
N ASP A 245 -19.09 4.39 -0.35
CA ASP A 245 -18.15 3.82 0.59
C ASP A 245 -17.43 2.65 -0.08
N ILE A 246 -16.13 2.63 -0.04
CA ILE A 246 -15.32 1.61 -0.73
C ILE A 246 -14.45 0.88 0.29
N ILE A 247 -14.47 -0.45 0.25
CA ILE A 247 -13.54 -1.29 0.99
C ILE A 247 -12.75 -2.12 -0.02
N THR A 248 -11.44 -1.90 -0.06
CA THR A 248 -10.52 -2.70 -0.86
C THR A 248 -9.97 -3.86 -0.03
N TYR A 249 -9.79 -5.02 -0.65
CA TYR A 249 -9.12 -6.15 -0.03
C TYR A 249 -8.34 -6.96 -1.07
N CYS A 250 -7.32 -7.67 -0.61
CA CYS A 250 -6.60 -8.63 -1.44
C CYS A 250 -6.42 -9.98 -0.71
N ARG A 251 -5.22 -10.45 -0.52
CA ARG A 251 -4.92 -11.63 0.28
C ARG A 251 -4.57 -11.26 1.73
N ILE A 252 -3.64 -10.30 1.93
CA ILE A 252 -3.10 -9.89 3.23
C ILE A 252 -2.97 -8.37 3.40
N GLY A 253 -3.56 -7.55 2.52
CA GLY A 253 -3.63 -6.09 2.65
C GLY A 253 -2.65 -5.28 1.79
N GLU A 254 -1.60 -5.89 1.22
CA GLU A 254 -0.53 -5.19 0.48
C GLU A 254 -0.99 -4.65 -0.88
N ARG A 255 -1.58 -5.50 -1.72
CA ARG A 255 -2.11 -5.10 -3.03
C ARG A 255 -3.32 -4.18 -2.89
N SER A 256 -4.12 -4.40 -1.85
CA SER A 256 -5.28 -3.55 -1.59
C SER A 256 -4.91 -2.19 -1.01
N SER A 257 -3.79 -2.06 -0.30
CA SER A 257 -3.23 -0.75 0.08
C SER A 257 -2.79 0.05 -1.14
N HIS A 258 -2.24 -0.60 -2.16
CA HIS A 258 -1.91 0.04 -3.43
C HIS A 258 -3.17 0.57 -4.13
N THR A 259 -4.24 -0.23 -4.23
CA THR A 259 -5.53 0.23 -4.76
C THR A 259 -6.17 1.32 -3.89
N TRP A 260 -6.12 1.18 -2.57
CA TRP A 260 -6.57 2.21 -1.63
C TRP A 260 -5.85 3.55 -1.87
N PHE A 261 -4.52 3.52 -2.06
CA PHE A 261 -3.73 4.71 -2.41
C PHE A 261 -4.24 5.36 -3.70
N VAL A 262 -4.47 4.57 -4.74
CA VAL A 262 -4.99 5.05 -6.04
C VAL A 262 -6.34 5.72 -5.89
N LEU A 263 -7.29 5.04 -5.26
CA LEU A 263 -8.64 5.57 -5.09
C LEU A 263 -8.67 6.81 -4.17
N LYS A 264 -7.97 6.72 -3.03
CA LYS A 264 -7.97 7.78 -2.01
C LYS A 264 -7.23 9.03 -2.46
N TYR A 265 -6.02 8.87 -3.01
CA TYR A 265 -5.14 9.99 -3.30
C TYR A 265 -5.11 10.38 -4.78
N LEU A 266 -5.02 9.42 -5.69
CA LEU A 266 -4.92 9.78 -7.10
C LEU A 266 -6.28 10.21 -7.67
N LEU A 267 -7.36 9.50 -7.32
CA LEU A 267 -8.73 9.86 -7.71
C LEU A 267 -9.44 10.79 -6.71
N GLY A 268 -8.96 10.91 -5.48
CA GLY A 268 -9.55 11.76 -4.45
C GLY A 268 -10.90 11.26 -3.91
N TYR A 269 -11.13 9.96 -3.88
CA TYR A 269 -12.36 9.39 -3.34
C TYR A 269 -12.38 9.54 -1.81
N PRO A 270 -13.44 10.10 -1.22
CA PRO A 270 -13.42 10.46 0.20
C PRO A 270 -13.48 9.26 1.14
N ASN A 271 -14.26 8.24 0.79
CA ASN A 271 -14.60 7.13 1.68
C ASN A 271 -13.98 5.82 1.19
N VAL A 272 -12.68 5.66 1.34
CA VAL A 272 -11.96 4.42 0.95
C VAL A 272 -11.23 3.85 2.15
N LYS A 273 -11.49 2.59 2.45
CA LYS A 273 -10.84 1.82 3.52
C LYS A 273 -10.08 0.62 2.95
N ASN A 274 -8.95 0.30 3.53
CA ASN A 274 -8.24 -0.97 3.30
C ASN A 274 -8.68 -1.99 4.36
N TYR A 275 -9.13 -3.16 3.94
CA TYR A 275 -9.36 -4.32 4.79
C TYR A 275 -8.10 -5.19 4.76
N ASP A 276 -7.20 -4.95 5.69
CA ASP A 276 -5.89 -5.62 5.73
C ASP A 276 -5.95 -7.10 6.16
N GLY A 277 -6.95 -7.52 6.95
CA GLY A 277 -7.23 -8.93 7.22
C GLY A 277 -7.52 -9.73 5.95
N SER A 278 -8.18 -9.09 4.98
CA SER A 278 -8.31 -9.56 3.60
C SER A 278 -8.82 -11.00 3.46
N TRP A 279 -8.42 -11.69 2.37
CA TRP A 279 -8.86 -13.06 2.10
C TRP A 279 -8.30 -14.07 3.10
N THR A 280 -7.10 -13.84 3.63
CA THR A 280 -6.51 -14.71 4.65
C THR A 280 -7.38 -14.75 5.91
N GLU A 281 -7.93 -13.62 6.34
CA GLU A 281 -8.89 -13.62 7.45
C GLU A 281 -10.25 -14.18 7.02
N TRP A 282 -10.85 -13.64 5.95
CA TRP A 282 -12.18 -14.01 5.51
C TRP A 282 -12.32 -15.48 5.10
N GLY A 283 -11.39 -15.96 4.27
CA GLY A 283 -11.39 -17.31 3.70
C GLY A 283 -11.10 -18.42 4.70
N ASN A 284 -10.45 -18.10 5.83
CA ASN A 284 -10.17 -19.09 6.89
C ASN A 284 -11.25 -19.16 7.98
N LEU A 285 -12.12 -18.16 8.09
CA LEU A 285 -13.16 -18.17 9.11
C LEU A 285 -14.28 -19.15 8.78
N ILE A 286 -14.55 -20.05 9.75
CA ILE A 286 -15.67 -20.99 9.67
C ILE A 286 -16.99 -20.21 9.67
N GLY A 287 -17.91 -20.59 8.78
CA GLY A 287 -19.24 -19.96 8.66
C GLY A 287 -19.30 -18.70 7.80
N ASN A 288 -18.18 -18.13 7.37
CA ASN A 288 -18.20 -17.05 6.40
C ASN A 288 -18.67 -17.56 5.02
N GLN A 289 -19.59 -16.85 4.39
CA GLN A 289 -20.02 -17.12 3.02
C GLN A 289 -18.93 -16.71 2.03
N ILE A 290 -18.83 -17.46 0.95
CA ILE A 290 -17.94 -17.15 -0.19
C ILE A 290 -18.73 -17.32 -1.50
N GLU A 291 -18.31 -16.60 -2.53
CA GLU A 291 -18.71 -16.79 -3.93
C GLU A 291 -17.50 -17.23 -4.78
N LYS A 292 -17.78 -17.83 -5.94
CA LYS A 292 -16.78 -18.30 -6.90
C LYS A 292 -17.14 -17.86 -8.30
#